data_6b6af824ea11ac9a2aaff5a537a280d3
#
_entry.id   6b6af824ea11ac9a2aaff5a537a280d3
#
_cell.length_a   1.000
_cell.length_b   1.000
_cell.length_c   1.000
_cell.angle_alpha   90.00
_cell.angle_beta   90.00
_cell.angle_gamma   90.00
#
_symmetry.space_group_name_H-M   'P 1'
#
loop_
_entity.id
_entity.type
_entity.pdbx_description
1 polymer ?
#
loop_
_entity_poly.entity_id
_entity_poly.type
_entity_poly.pdbx_seq_one_letter_code
_entity_poly.pdbx_strand_id
1 'polypeptide(L)'
;MGRDAIQDYVTGMGNVSFTLGYVDLTGKNNDPFESTGRIHNRKQLLLWNSATQQAASFSCSFSLSIVPAISNIPPADGMAFFLLDPKLSDVPDERKGCGLGLPLNAHSTGFVAVEFDTYLNP
;
A
#
# COMPACT_ATOMS: atom_id res chain seq x y z
N MET A 1 14.47 -15.84 -18.17
CA MET A 1 14.53 -14.77 -17.19
C MET A 1 13.35 -14.88 -16.27
N GLY A 2 13.57 -15.20 -15.02
CA GLY A 2 12.52 -15.38 -14.04
C GLY A 2 11.76 -14.08 -13.78
N ARG A 3 10.46 -14.05 -14.09
CA ARG A 3 9.54 -13.11 -13.47
C ARG A 3 9.66 -13.28 -11.97
N ASP A 4 9.77 -12.18 -11.26
CA ASP A 4 9.62 -12.22 -9.82
C ASP A 4 8.25 -12.85 -9.52
N ALA A 5 8.24 -13.97 -8.80
CA ALA A 5 7.02 -14.72 -8.51
C ALA A 5 5.93 -13.88 -7.86
N ILE A 6 6.29 -12.76 -7.22
CA ILE A 6 5.34 -11.85 -6.58
C ILE A 6 4.38 -11.21 -7.58
N GLN A 7 4.81 -10.95 -8.82
CA GLN A 7 3.95 -10.35 -9.86
C GLN A 7 2.77 -11.24 -10.25
N ASP A 8 2.85 -12.53 -9.97
CA ASP A 8 1.76 -13.45 -10.25
C ASP A 8 0.63 -13.35 -9.21
N TYR A 9 0.92 -12.83 -8.03
CA TYR A 9 0.00 -12.76 -6.89
C TYR A 9 -0.53 -11.37 -6.59
N VAL A 10 0.19 -10.32 -6.98
CA VAL A 10 -0.18 -8.94 -6.66
C VAL A 10 -0.39 -8.10 -7.91
N THR A 11 -1.20 -7.07 -7.75
CA THR A 11 -1.38 -5.99 -8.72
C THR A 11 -0.78 -4.72 -8.15
N GLY A 12 -0.02 -3.99 -8.97
CA GLY A 12 0.52 -2.68 -8.64
C GLY A 12 -0.34 -1.56 -9.20
N MET A 13 -0.47 -0.48 -8.46
CA MET A 13 -1.17 0.76 -8.84
C MET A 13 -0.31 1.97 -8.48
N GLY A 14 -0.43 3.03 -9.27
CA GLY A 14 0.36 4.24 -9.09
C GLY A 14 1.81 4.05 -9.53
N ASN A 15 2.75 4.57 -8.75
CA ASN A 15 4.17 4.64 -9.11
C ASN A 15 4.98 3.39 -8.75
N VAL A 16 4.33 2.24 -8.70
CA VAL A 16 4.96 0.96 -8.36
C VAL A 16 5.93 0.51 -9.45
N SER A 17 7.10 0.06 -9.05
CA SER A 17 8.07 -0.63 -9.87
C SER A 17 8.43 -1.99 -9.27
N PHE A 18 8.33 -3.04 -10.07
CA PHE A 18 8.75 -4.37 -9.68
C PHE A 18 10.20 -4.59 -10.09
N THR A 19 11.03 -4.89 -9.12
CA THR A 19 12.44 -5.21 -9.33
C THR A 19 12.72 -6.63 -8.86
N LEU A 20 13.87 -7.16 -9.23
CA LEU A 20 14.28 -8.48 -8.76
C LEU A 20 14.57 -8.42 -7.25
N GLY A 21 13.74 -9.09 -6.46
CA GLY A 21 13.93 -9.23 -5.01
C GLY A 21 13.15 -8.23 -4.14
N TYR A 22 12.56 -7.16 -4.70
CA TYR A 22 11.71 -6.25 -3.96
C TYR A 22 10.72 -5.48 -4.84
N VAL A 23 9.75 -4.86 -4.22
CA VAL A 23 8.81 -3.96 -4.89
C VAL A 23 9.07 -2.55 -4.37
N ASP A 24 9.32 -1.64 -5.30
CA ASP A 24 9.43 -0.22 -4.99
C ASP A 24 8.07 0.45 -5.23
N LEU A 25 7.45 0.93 -4.17
CA LEU A 25 6.11 1.52 -4.24
C LEU A 25 6.10 2.90 -4.87
N THR A 26 7.25 3.57 -4.96
CA THR A 26 7.39 4.93 -5.48
C THR A 26 8.38 5.05 -6.63
N GLY A 27 8.81 3.92 -7.17
CA GLY A 27 9.95 3.85 -8.08
C GLY A 27 9.73 4.35 -9.51
N LYS A 28 8.49 4.59 -9.92
CA LYS A 28 8.22 5.06 -11.30
C LYS A 28 8.23 6.57 -11.47
N ASN A 29 8.17 7.31 -10.39
CA ASN A 29 8.12 8.76 -10.44
C ASN A 29 9.51 9.34 -10.20
N ASN A 30 9.92 10.27 -11.06
CA ASN A 30 11.15 11.04 -10.86
C ASN A 30 10.97 12.20 -9.87
N ASP A 31 9.74 12.46 -9.42
CA ASP A 31 9.45 13.45 -8.40
C ASP A 31 9.54 12.80 -7.02
N PRO A 32 10.54 13.18 -6.21
CA PRO A 32 10.71 12.61 -4.88
C PRO A 32 9.69 13.10 -3.85
N PHE A 33 8.89 14.13 -4.18
CA PHE A 33 7.99 14.79 -3.24
C PHE A 33 6.53 14.35 -3.38
N GLU A 34 6.14 13.82 -4.53
CA GLU A 34 4.74 13.49 -4.81
C GLU A 34 4.59 12.12 -5.48
N SER A 35 5.02 11.08 -4.80
CA SER A 35 4.91 9.74 -5.33
C SER A 35 4.10 8.84 -4.43
N THR A 36 3.11 8.18 -4.99
CA THR A 36 2.26 7.22 -4.28
C THR A 36 2.12 5.95 -5.10
N GLY A 37 2.30 4.83 -4.46
CA GLY A 37 2.10 3.52 -5.06
C GLY A 37 1.50 2.53 -4.09
N ARG A 38 0.81 1.54 -4.61
CA ARG A 38 0.16 0.51 -3.84
C ARG A 38 0.28 -0.84 -4.55
N ILE A 39 0.44 -1.89 -3.76
CA ILE A 39 0.24 -3.27 -4.24
C ILE A 39 -0.87 -3.93 -3.44
N HIS A 40 -1.63 -4.77 -4.07
CA HIS A 40 -2.65 -5.58 -3.40
C HIS A 40 -2.74 -6.97 -4.02
N ASN A 41 -3.26 -7.91 -3.25
CA ASN A 41 -3.50 -9.26 -3.75
C ASN A 41 -4.46 -9.26 -4.93
N ARG A 42 -4.18 -10.08 -5.94
CA ARG A 42 -5.09 -10.30 -7.06
C ARG A 42 -6.36 -11.05 -6.63
N LYS A 43 -6.22 -11.95 -5.66
CA LYS A 43 -7.34 -12.68 -5.09
C LYS A 43 -7.87 -11.93 -3.87
N GLN A 44 -9.18 -11.77 -3.83
CA GLN A 44 -9.86 -11.24 -2.67
C GLN A 44 -9.79 -12.23 -1.51
N LEU A 45 -9.65 -11.72 -0.30
CA LEU A 45 -9.66 -12.47 0.93
C LEU A 45 -11.07 -12.42 1.53
N LEU A 46 -11.72 -13.57 1.67
CA LEU A 46 -13.00 -13.68 2.34
C LEU A 46 -12.77 -13.70 3.86
N LEU A 47 -12.96 -12.56 4.51
CA LEU A 47 -12.77 -12.41 5.97
C LEU A 47 -14.02 -12.76 6.77
N TRP A 48 -15.19 -12.65 6.17
CA TRP A 48 -16.47 -12.97 6.79
C TRP A 48 -17.37 -13.71 5.82
N ASN A 49 -17.94 -14.81 6.26
CA ASN A 49 -18.95 -15.55 5.51
C ASN A 49 -20.31 -15.42 6.20
N SER A 50 -21.21 -14.64 5.61
CA SER A 50 -22.53 -14.38 6.18
C SER A 50 -23.44 -15.62 6.21
N ALA A 51 -23.24 -16.57 5.29
CA ALA A 51 -24.02 -17.80 5.22
C ALA A 51 -23.68 -18.76 6.37
N THR A 52 -22.41 -18.85 6.76
CA THR A 52 -21.93 -19.71 7.84
C THR A 52 -21.70 -18.96 9.15
N GLN A 53 -21.75 -17.62 9.13
CA GLN A 53 -21.41 -16.74 10.25
C GLN A 53 -20.00 -17.00 10.81
N GLN A 54 -19.05 -17.31 9.93
CA GLN A 54 -17.67 -17.60 10.29
C GLN A 54 -16.75 -16.46 9.84
N ALA A 55 -15.85 -16.07 10.74
CA ALA A 55 -14.74 -15.18 10.45
C ALA A 55 -13.49 -15.99 10.10
N ALA A 56 -12.72 -15.50 9.14
CA ALA A 56 -11.41 -16.03 8.82
C ALA A 56 -10.32 -15.36 9.65
N SER A 57 -9.29 -16.14 9.98
CA SER A 57 -8.03 -15.62 10.51
C SER A 57 -6.97 -15.67 9.43
N PHE A 58 -6.08 -14.69 9.42
CA PHE A 58 -4.93 -14.69 8.53
C PHE A 58 -3.69 -14.16 9.24
N SER A 59 -2.54 -14.49 8.68
CA SER A 59 -1.25 -13.96 9.09
C SER A 59 -0.51 -13.50 7.85
N CYS A 60 0.13 -12.35 7.94
CA CYS A 60 0.93 -11.78 6.87
C CYS A 60 2.29 -11.37 7.44
N SER A 61 3.37 -11.74 6.75
CA SER A 61 4.72 -11.32 7.07
C SER A 61 5.32 -10.59 5.88
N PHE A 62 5.95 -9.45 6.13
CA PHE A 62 6.67 -8.69 5.13
C PHE A 62 7.81 -7.90 5.78
N SER A 63 8.80 -7.56 4.97
CA SER A 63 9.84 -6.59 5.34
C SER A 63 9.60 -5.31 4.58
N LEU A 64 9.76 -4.19 5.24
CA LEU A 64 9.67 -2.87 4.63
C LEU A 64 10.96 -2.08 4.86
N SER A 65 11.25 -1.18 3.93
CA SER A 65 12.33 -0.21 4.04
C SER A 65 11.85 1.12 3.50
N ILE A 66 12.00 2.17 4.29
CA ILE A 66 11.68 3.54 3.89
C ILE A 66 12.99 4.32 3.91
N VAL A 67 13.43 4.76 2.73
CA VAL A 67 14.69 5.47 2.56
C VAL A 67 14.42 6.88 2.04
N PRO A 68 15.23 7.89 2.45
CA PRO A 68 15.06 9.23 1.94
C PRO A 68 15.39 9.29 0.43
N ALA A 69 14.56 9.99 -0.33
CA ALA A 69 14.79 10.23 -1.75
C ALA A 69 15.95 11.19 -1.99
N ILE A 70 16.21 12.07 -1.04
CA ILE A 70 17.28 13.09 -1.08
C ILE A 70 18.12 12.95 0.18
N SER A 71 19.44 12.95 0.01
CA SER A 71 20.38 12.92 1.13
C SER A 71 20.14 14.11 2.07
N ASN A 72 20.22 13.88 3.39
CA ASN A 72 20.01 14.86 4.46
C ASN A 72 18.57 15.36 4.63
N ILE A 73 17.60 14.80 3.93
CA ILE A 73 16.19 15.03 4.20
C ILE A 73 15.61 13.74 4.80
N PRO A 74 14.94 13.80 5.96
CA PRO A 74 14.31 12.61 6.53
C PRO A 74 13.33 11.99 5.57
N PRO A 75 13.21 10.64 5.54
CA PRO A 75 12.21 9.98 4.71
C PRO A 75 10.80 10.36 5.17
N ALA A 76 9.91 10.58 4.22
CA ALA A 76 8.50 10.91 4.45
C ALA A 76 7.66 10.34 3.29
N ASP A 77 6.35 10.18 3.40
CA ASP A 77 5.57 10.34 4.63
C ASP A 77 5.46 9.04 5.41
N GLY A 78 5.55 7.90 4.75
CA GLY A 78 5.45 6.60 5.37
C GLY A 78 4.87 5.53 4.45
N MET A 79 4.42 4.46 5.06
CA MET A 79 3.81 3.31 4.40
C MET A 79 2.64 2.80 5.24
N ALA A 80 1.65 2.20 4.60
CA ALA A 80 0.55 1.56 5.28
C ALA A 80 0.35 0.12 4.80
N PHE A 81 0.06 -0.78 5.73
CA PHE A 81 -0.54 -2.08 5.45
C PHE A 81 -2.04 -1.97 5.66
N PHE A 82 -2.84 -2.44 4.71
CA PHE A 82 -4.28 -2.23 4.78
C PHE A 82 -5.09 -3.44 4.29
N LEU A 83 -6.30 -3.52 4.79
CA LEU A 83 -7.40 -4.32 4.26
C LEU A 83 -8.45 -3.36 3.70
N LEU A 84 -8.88 -3.61 2.49
CA LEU A 84 -9.73 -2.67 1.75
C LEU A 84 -10.87 -3.41 1.09
N ASP A 85 -12.09 -2.86 1.19
CA ASP A 85 -13.21 -3.32 0.38
C ASP A 85 -12.84 -3.18 -1.11
N PRO A 86 -13.04 -4.24 -1.92
CA PRO A 86 -12.73 -4.19 -3.35
C PRO A 86 -13.39 -3.03 -4.12
N LYS A 87 -14.49 -2.49 -3.60
CA LYS A 87 -15.17 -1.32 -4.18
C LYS A 87 -14.39 -0.01 -4.03
N LEU A 88 -13.39 0.01 -3.14
CA LEU A 88 -12.54 1.16 -2.86
C LEU A 88 -11.14 1.00 -3.49
N SER A 89 -11.05 0.29 -4.60
CA SER A 89 -9.78 -0.13 -5.18
C SER A 89 -8.92 0.99 -5.77
N ASP A 90 -9.52 2.14 -6.10
CA ASP A 90 -8.79 3.23 -6.72
C ASP A 90 -7.92 3.98 -5.71
N VAL A 91 -6.71 4.39 -6.14
CA VAL A 91 -5.85 5.28 -5.36
C VAL A 91 -6.20 6.71 -5.73
N PRO A 92 -6.84 7.48 -4.84
CA PRO A 92 -7.14 8.88 -5.13
C PRO A 92 -5.85 9.69 -5.25
N ASP A 93 -5.72 10.48 -6.31
CA ASP A 93 -4.56 11.36 -6.54
C ASP A 93 -4.35 12.38 -5.41
N GLU A 94 -5.41 12.80 -4.78
CA GLU A 94 -5.38 13.73 -3.66
C GLU A 94 -4.87 13.14 -2.35
N ARG A 95 -4.46 11.87 -2.34
CA ARG A 95 -3.99 11.18 -1.12
C ARG A 95 -2.50 10.91 -1.08
N LYS A 96 -1.77 11.66 -1.84
CA LYS A 96 -0.32 11.71 -1.74
C LYS A 96 0.11 12.32 -0.38
N GLY A 97 1.32 12.04 0.02
CA GLY A 97 1.85 12.55 1.28
C GLY A 97 1.20 11.91 2.51
N CYS A 98 0.80 12.70 3.48
CA CYS A 98 0.27 12.24 4.77
C CYS A 98 -0.95 11.30 4.67
N GLY A 99 -1.62 11.27 3.53
CA GLY A 99 -2.71 10.32 3.29
C GLY A 99 -2.29 8.90 2.99
N LEU A 100 -1.01 8.66 2.69
CA LEU A 100 -0.41 7.34 2.38
C LEU A 100 -1.18 6.55 1.30
N GLY A 101 -1.90 7.23 0.42
CA GLY A 101 -2.75 6.61 -0.60
C GLY A 101 -4.01 5.92 -0.08
N LEU A 102 -4.37 6.13 1.18
CA LEU A 102 -5.57 5.57 1.80
C LEU A 102 -6.84 6.39 1.44
N PRO A 103 -8.05 5.82 1.55
CA PRO A 103 -9.28 6.57 1.27
C PRO A 103 -9.47 7.81 2.13
N LEU A 104 -10.06 8.87 1.55
CA LEU A 104 -10.09 10.24 2.09
C LEU A 104 -10.98 10.50 3.28
N ASN A 105 -12.01 9.73 3.47
CA ASN A 105 -13.02 10.11 4.44
C ASN A 105 -12.78 9.42 5.78
N ALA A 106 -12.64 10.20 6.84
CA ALA A 106 -12.68 9.69 8.21
C ALA A 106 -13.96 8.88 8.50
N HIS A 107 -14.97 9.03 7.65
CA HIS A 107 -16.23 8.27 7.67
C HIS A 107 -16.27 7.17 6.60
N SER A 108 -15.18 6.94 5.86
CA SER A 108 -15.12 5.83 4.91
C SER A 108 -15.16 4.53 5.69
N THR A 109 -16.27 3.85 5.58
CA THR A 109 -16.37 2.46 5.97
C THR A 109 -15.79 1.59 4.87
N GLY A 110 -15.14 0.48 5.23
CA GLY A 110 -14.66 -0.49 4.24
C GLY A 110 -13.13 -0.58 4.13
N PHE A 111 -12.38 0.04 5.03
CA PHE A 111 -10.96 -0.24 5.15
C PHE A 111 -10.49 -0.20 6.61
N VAL A 112 -9.40 -0.88 6.87
CA VAL A 112 -8.60 -0.79 8.08
C VAL A 112 -7.13 -0.79 7.69
N ALA A 113 -6.32 0.02 8.34
CA ALA A 113 -4.91 0.16 8.03
C ALA A 113 -4.05 0.22 9.29
N VAL A 114 -2.79 -0.25 9.14
CA VAL A 114 -1.70 0.00 10.07
C VAL A 114 -0.70 0.90 9.35
N GLU A 115 -0.45 2.05 9.90
CA GLU A 115 0.44 3.06 9.31
C GLU A 115 1.81 3.00 9.95
N PHE A 116 2.84 3.04 9.12
CA PHE A 116 4.24 3.19 9.50
C PHE A 116 4.65 4.61 9.13
N ASP A 117 4.24 5.54 9.96
CA ASP A 117 4.45 6.97 9.74
C ASP A 117 5.89 7.35 10.12
N THR A 118 6.60 7.97 9.19
CA THR A 118 7.98 8.42 9.37
C THR A 118 8.10 9.94 9.45
N TYR A 119 6.98 10.66 9.32
CA TYR A 119 6.98 12.12 9.32
C TYR A 119 5.96 12.66 10.31
N LEU A 120 6.44 13.52 11.21
CA LEU A 120 5.57 14.19 12.17
C LEU A 120 4.83 15.35 11.46
N ASN A 121 3.54 15.14 11.24
CA ASN A 121 2.67 16.20 10.72
C ASN A 121 2.35 17.22 11.82
N PRO A 122 2.41 18.52 11.51
CA PRO A 122 2.07 19.57 12.49
C PRO A 122 0.58 19.60 12.83
#